data_3566e22ff9c195d966b075e6e9fda852
#
_entry.id   3566e22ff9c195d966b075e6e9fda852
#
_cell.length_a   1.000
_cell.length_b   1.000
_cell.length_c   1.000
_cell.angle_alpha   90.00
_cell.angle_beta   90.00
_cell.angle_gamma   90.00
#
_symmetry.space_group_name_H-M   'P 1'
#
loop_
_entity.id
_entity.type
_entity.pdbx_description
1 polymer ?
#
loop_
_entity_poly.entity_id
_entity_poly.type
_entity_poly.pdbx_seq_one_letter_code
_entity_poly.pdbx_strand_id
1 'polypeptide(L)'
;TFFINGFSNIPHGKYYYVFLSLVYAVTIFGNSFIMCVIYLARRLHTAKYIAVFHLAFSDLCESSALIPKLIDMFLFDHQDVLYESCLTNMFFIYHFMNMQSLTLLTLAYDRLIAICFPLRYHAIVTKTSMCLVIAVMWIFSVTFFSVYVSFVNRLSFCRTNVVDSYYCDIGPIYRLACNDNSINVLFIKLSFGLLLCLPLILIIISYACISLALRKIAHGGDRTKAMKTLTSHLLLVAIFYLPYLSINILSFTTTMNPNVRIINNSLTQTIPPMLNPIIYTLKTEEVMQSIKD
;
A
#
# COMPACT_ATOMS: atom_id res chain seq x y z
N THR A 1 -12.15 25.37 -1.43
CA THR A 1 -10.98 24.98 -0.62
C THR A 1 -11.40 24.19 0.59
N PHE A 2 -10.61 23.18 0.96
CA PHE A 2 -10.71 22.49 2.24
C PHE A 2 -9.56 22.93 3.14
N PHE A 3 -9.80 22.90 4.44
CA PHE A 3 -8.80 23.14 5.48
C PHE A 3 -8.45 21.79 6.11
N ILE A 4 -7.20 21.36 5.96
CA ILE A 4 -6.73 20.08 6.53
C ILE A 4 -6.15 20.35 7.91
N ASN A 5 -6.78 19.78 8.94
CA ASN A 5 -6.38 20.00 10.33
C ASN A 5 -5.00 19.38 10.68
N GLY A 6 -4.61 18.34 9.96
CA GLY A 6 -3.31 17.67 10.11
C GLY A 6 -3.08 17.17 11.54
N PHE A 7 -1.90 17.47 12.07
CA PHE A 7 -1.50 17.12 13.44
C PHE A 7 -1.59 18.32 14.41
N SER A 8 -2.32 19.40 14.05
CA SER A 8 -2.40 20.64 14.82
C SER A 8 -2.94 20.42 16.25
N ASN A 9 -3.88 19.49 16.39
CA ASN A 9 -4.51 19.17 17.68
C ASN A 9 -3.76 18.07 18.46
N ILE A 10 -2.59 17.63 17.99
CA ILE A 10 -1.83 16.57 18.63
C ILE A 10 -0.71 17.21 19.47
N PRO A 11 -0.62 16.88 20.78
CA PRO A 11 0.50 17.34 21.59
C PRO A 11 1.82 16.92 20.95
N HIS A 12 2.75 17.88 20.86
CA HIS A 12 4.05 17.65 20.23
C HIS A 12 4.04 17.26 18.74
N GLY A 13 3.00 17.61 17.97
CA GLY A 13 2.86 17.33 16.55
C GLY A 13 4.09 17.70 15.70
N LYS A 14 4.86 18.72 16.11
CA LYS A 14 6.11 19.12 15.44
C LYS A 14 7.15 17.99 15.36
N TYR A 15 7.33 17.23 16.40
CA TYR A 15 8.26 16.08 16.39
C TYR A 15 7.76 14.95 15.50
N TYR A 16 6.44 14.83 15.37
CA TYR A 16 5.83 13.84 14.50
C TYR A 16 6.05 14.15 13.02
N TYR A 17 5.99 15.42 12.62
CA TYR A 17 6.36 15.83 11.26
C TYR A 17 7.83 15.51 10.93
N VAL A 18 8.75 15.78 11.88
CA VAL A 18 10.17 15.41 11.71
C VAL A 18 10.34 13.91 11.55
N PHE A 19 9.66 13.11 12.38
CA PHE A 19 9.66 11.66 12.27
C PHE A 19 9.17 11.20 10.90
N LEU A 20 8.03 11.70 10.42
CA LEU A 20 7.49 11.34 9.09
C LEU A 20 8.42 11.77 7.95
N SER A 21 9.10 12.90 8.09
CA SER A 21 10.09 13.35 7.09
C SER A 21 11.29 12.41 7.01
N LEU A 22 11.75 11.89 8.16
CA LEU A 22 12.83 10.89 8.20
C LEU A 22 12.36 9.55 7.60
N VAL A 23 11.15 9.10 7.93
CA VAL A 23 10.54 7.90 7.33
C VAL A 23 10.46 8.05 5.80
N TYR A 24 10.05 9.23 5.31
CA TYR A 24 10.00 9.52 3.88
C TYR A 24 11.38 9.46 3.23
N ALA A 25 12.41 10.07 3.83
CA ALA A 25 13.77 10.00 3.31
C ALA A 25 14.24 8.56 3.18
N VAL A 26 14.04 7.72 4.22
CA VAL A 26 14.37 6.29 4.18
C VAL A 26 13.59 5.56 3.11
N THR A 27 12.30 5.88 2.92
CA THR A 27 11.45 5.29 1.89
C THR A 27 11.96 5.61 0.49
N ILE A 28 12.29 6.88 0.21
CA ILE A 28 12.83 7.31 -1.09
C ILE A 28 14.15 6.59 -1.37
N PHE A 29 15.10 6.63 -0.43
CA PHE A 29 16.40 5.97 -0.60
C PHE A 29 16.26 4.46 -0.79
N GLY A 30 15.52 3.79 0.08
CA GLY A 30 15.38 2.34 0.08
C GLY A 30 14.71 1.81 -1.19
N ASN A 31 13.58 2.41 -1.61
CA ASN A 31 12.88 1.97 -2.81
C ASN A 31 13.64 2.33 -4.09
N SER A 32 14.23 3.54 -4.18
CA SER A 32 15.08 3.89 -5.31
C SER A 32 16.29 2.97 -5.42
N PHE A 33 16.91 2.62 -4.29
CA PHE A 33 18.04 1.69 -4.26
C PHE A 33 17.65 0.30 -4.77
N ILE A 34 16.53 -0.29 -4.27
CA ILE A 34 16.09 -1.62 -4.74
C ILE A 34 15.73 -1.61 -6.23
N MET A 35 15.10 -0.53 -6.72
CA MET A 35 14.80 -0.37 -8.14
C MET A 35 16.08 -0.29 -8.99
N CYS A 36 17.07 0.45 -8.55
CA CYS A 36 18.38 0.52 -9.21
C CYS A 36 19.08 -0.84 -9.24
N VAL A 37 19.10 -1.56 -8.13
CA VAL A 37 19.71 -2.91 -8.05
C VAL A 37 19.00 -3.88 -9.02
N ILE A 38 17.67 -3.88 -9.05
CA ILE A 38 16.90 -4.72 -9.97
C ILE A 38 17.19 -4.34 -11.43
N TYR A 39 17.29 -3.06 -11.74
CA TYR A 39 17.55 -2.57 -13.10
C TYR A 39 18.95 -2.94 -13.58
N LEU A 40 19.97 -2.79 -12.74
CA LEU A 40 21.38 -3.01 -13.10
C LEU A 40 21.74 -4.50 -13.13
N ALA A 41 21.22 -5.29 -12.20
CA ALA A 41 21.59 -6.69 -12.08
C ALA A 41 20.77 -7.61 -13.01
N ARG A 42 21.35 -8.02 -14.15
CA ARG A 42 20.67 -8.87 -15.17
C ARG A 42 20.08 -10.16 -14.59
N ARG A 43 20.67 -10.74 -13.55
CA ARG A 43 20.17 -11.94 -12.86
C ARG A 43 18.82 -11.70 -12.15
N LEU A 44 18.50 -10.44 -11.80
CA LEU A 44 17.23 -10.07 -11.21
C LEU A 44 16.14 -9.75 -12.26
N HIS A 45 16.40 -9.87 -13.54
CA HIS A 45 15.42 -9.63 -14.60
C HIS A 45 14.48 -10.86 -14.76
N THR A 46 13.78 -11.23 -13.70
CA THR A 46 12.79 -12.31 -13.68
C THR A 46 11.39 -11.77 -13.40
N ALA A 47 10.35 -12.58 -13.66
CA ALA A 47 8.96 -12.20 -13.42
C ALA A 47 8.72 -11.73 -11.97
N LYS A 48 9.28 -12.45 -10.98
CA LYS A 48 9.22 -12.08 -9.55
C LYS A 48 9.74 -10.66 -9.29
N TYR A 49 10.91 -10.31 -9.84
CA TYR A 49 11.52 -8.99 -9.59
C TYR A 49 10.86 -7.86 -10.37
N ILE A 50 10.12 -8.14 -11.44
CA ILE A 50 9.22 -7.17 -12.07
C ILE A 50 8.13 -6.76 -11.07
N ALA A 51 7.54 -7.71 -10.35
CA ALA A 51 6.54 -7.39 -9.32
C ALA A 51 7.17 -6.65 -8.12
N VAL A 52 8.39 -7.01 -7.69
CA VAL A 52 9.11 -6.29 -6.62
C VAL A 52 9.47 -4.86 -7.03
N PHE A 53 9.91 -4.66 -8.27
CA PHE A 53 10.16 -3.32 -8.83
C PHE A 53 8.87 -2.49 -8.83
N HIS A 54 7.76 -3.09 -9.24
CA HIS A 54 6.46 -2.44 -9.26
C HIS A 54 5.98 -2.07 -7.85
N LEU A 55 6.21 -2.93 -6.85
CA LEU A 55 5.91 -2.61 -5.46
C LEU A 55 6.71 -1.40 -4.99
N ALA A 56 8.03 -1.40 -5.21
CA ALA A 56 8.91 -0.28 -4.85
C ALA A 56 8.51 1.03 -5.56
N PHE A 57 8.08 0.96 -6.82
CA PHE A 57 7.55 2.10 -7.55
C PHE A 57 6.25 2.64 -6.92
N SER A 58 5.33 1.76 -6.57
CA SER A 58 4.06 2.13 -5.92
C SER A 58 4.30 2.76 -4.54
N ASP A 59 5.25 2.22 -3.77
CA ASP A 59 5.67 2.76 -2.46
C ASP A 59 6.22 4.18 -2.58
N LEU A 60 7.07 4.45 -3.60
CA LEU A 60 7.60 5.78 -3.88
C LEU A 60 6.50 6.76 -4.26
N CYS A 61 5.59 6.35 -5.13
CA CYS A 61 4.53 7.22 -5.62
C CYS A 61 3.52 7.57 -4.52
N GLU A 62 3.10 6.60 -3.69
CA GLU A 62 2.20 6.85 -2.57
C GLU A 62 2.84 7.79 -1.55
N SER A 63 4.06 7.49 -1.12
CA SER A 63 4.78 8.33 -0.15
C SER A 63 5.02 9.75 -0.68
N SER A 64 5.28 9.89 -1.98
CA SER A 64 5.47 11.20 -2.61
C SER A 64 4.16 11.97 -2.80
N ALA A 65 3.03 11.29 -2.92
CA ALA A 65 1.71 11.93 -2.93
C ALA A 65 1.31 12.43 -1.53
N LEU A 66 1.79 11.78 -0.48
CA LEU A 66 1.37 11.99 0.91
C LEU A 66 2.26 13.00 1.66
N ILE A 67 3.57 12.74 1.72
CA ILE A 67 4.47 13.39 2.66
C ILE A 67 4.87 14.83 2.27
N PRO A 68 5.14 15.18 1.00
CA PRO A 68 5.52 16.56 0.65
C PRO A 68 4.48 17.59 1.09
N LYS A 69 3.19 17.29 0.95
CA LYS A 69 2.13 18.19 1.44
C LYS A 69 2.13 18.33 2.97
N LEU A 70 2.45 17.26 3.68
CA LEU A 70 2.60 17.32 5.15
C LEU A 70 3.78 18.21 5.57
N ILE A 71 4.89 18.15 4.82
CA ILE A 71 6.05 19.00 5.07
C ILE A 71 5.70 20.47 4.78
N ASP A 72 4.99 20.74 3.69
CA ASP A 72 4.50 22.08 3.33
C ASP A 72 3.60 22.66 4.44
N MET A 73 2.65 21.86 4.93
CA MET A 73 1.79 22.24 6.06
C MET A 73 2.58 22.56 7.34
N PHE A 74 3.66 21.83 7.60
CA PHE A 74 4.49 22.03 8.79
C PHE A 74 5.42 23.25 8.68
N LEU A 75 6.07 23.44 7.51
CA LEU A 75 7.06 24.50 7.33
C LEU A 75 6.43 25.84 7.06
N PHE A 76 5.31 25.89 6.34
CA PHE A 76 4.71 27.13 5.84
C PHE A 76 3.31 27.39 6.39
N ASP A 77 2.80 26.50 7.25
CA ASP A 77 1.45 26.58 7.84
C ASP A 77 0.32 26.64 6.78
N HIS A 78 0.57 26.04 5.61
CA HIS A 78 -0.35 26.02 4.46
C HIS A 78 -1.36 24.87 4.60
N GLN A 79 -2.37 25.04 5.45
CA GLN A 79 -3.41 24.04 5.71
C GLN A 79 -4.53 24.05 4.67
N ASP A 80 -4.63 25.10 3.87
CA ASP A 80 -5.60 25.21 2.81
C ASP A 80 -5.22 24.37 1.61
N VAL A 81 -6.19 23.62 1.06
CA VAL A 81 -6.04 22.79 -0.13
C VAL A 81 -7.17 23.09 -1.08
N LEU A 82 -6.84 23.37 -2.34
CA LEU A 82 -7.82 23.52 -3.40
C LEU A 82 -8.61 22.22 -3.59
N TYR A 83 -9.89 22.34 -3.87
CA TYR A 83 -10.78 21.19 -4.06
C TYR A 83 -10.23 20.18 -5.08
N GLU A 84 -9.82 20.64 -6.25
CA GLU A 84 -9.29 19.81 -7.32
C GLU A 84 -7.97 19.13 -6.92
N SER A 85 -7.09 19.85 -6.24
CA SER A 85 -5.84 19.29 -5.69
C SER A 85 -6.10 18.21 -4.65
N CYS A 86 -7.15 18.41 -3.84
CA CYS A 86 -7.61 17.44 -2.85
C CYS A 86 -8.10 16.15 -3.53
N LEU A 87 -8.92 16.25 -4.57
CA LEU A 87 -9.40 15.09 -5.33
C LEU A 87 -8.27 14.35 -6.05
N THR A 88 -7.33 15.08 -6.62
CA THR A 88 -6.14 14.51 -7.27
C THR A 88 -5.26 13.77 -6.27
N ASN A 89 -5.00 14.36 -5.11
CA ASN A 89 -4.25 13.74 -4.03
C ASN A 89 -4.94 12.45 -3.53
N MET A 90 -6.25 12.52 -3.31
CA MET A 90 -7.08 11.37 -2.94
C MET A 90 -6.97 10.24 -3.96
N PHE A 91 -7.09 10.56 -5.26
CA PHE A 91 -6.95 9.57 -6.34
C PHE A 91 -5.61 8.85 -6.27
N PHE A 92 -4.49 9.57 -6.20
CA PHE A 92 -3.16 8.96 -6.21
C PHE A 92 -2.88 8.13 -4.97
N ILE A 93 -3.25 8.60 -3.78
CA ILE A 93 -3.03 7.84 -2.53
C ILE A 93 -3.79 6.51 -2.59
N TYR A 94 -5.09 6.52 -2.86
CA TYR A 94 -5.87 5.28 -2.90
C TYR A 94 -5.51 4.36 -4.06
N HIS A 95 -5.13 4.92 -5.21
CA HIS A 95 -4.66 4.17 -6.36
C HIS A 95 -3.39 3.39 -6.02
N PHE A 96 -2.34 4.07 -5.53
CA PHE A 96 -1.07 3.39 -5.23
C PHE A 96 -1.17 2.42 -4.06
N MET A 97 -1.95 2.73 -3.05
CA MET A 97 -2.25 1.80 -1.96
C MET A 97 -2.94 0.51 -2.46
N ASN A 98 -3.89 0.64 -3.38
CA ASN A 98 -4.49 -0.52 -4.03
C ASN A 98 -3.47 -1.31 -4.88
N MET A 99 -2.58 -0.62 -5.59
CA MET A 99 -1.51 -1.25 -6.37
C MET A 99 -0.55 -2.05 -5.48
N GLN A 100 -0.23 -1.59 -4.27
CA GLN A 100 0.54 -2.36 -3.29
C GLN A 100 -0.20 -3.63 -2.87
N SER A 101 -1.48 -3.53 -2.52
CA SER A 101 -2.33 -4.68 -2.15
C SER A 101 -2.36 -5.75 -3.25
N LEU A 102 -2.63 -5.35 -4.49
CA LEU A 102 -2.67 -6.26 -5.65
C LEU A 102 -1.29 -6.84 -5.98
N THR A 103 -0.23 -6.07 -5.79
CA THR A 103 1.14 -6.56 -6.00
C THR A 103 1.54 -7.60 -4.96
N LEU A 104 1.15 -7.42 -3.69
CA LEU A 104 1.34 -8.44 -2.65
C LEU A 104 0.58 -9.74 -2.98
N LEU A 105 -0.64 -9.63 -3.51
CA LEU A 105 -1.40 -10.80 -4.02
C LEU A 105 -0.66 -11.48 -5.17
N THR A 106 -0.14 -10.72 -6.12
CA THR A 106 0.63 -11.24 -7.26
C THR A 106 1.89 -11.97 -6.80
N LEU A 107 2.60 -11.43 -5.80
CA LEU A 107 3.76 -12.09 -5.20
C LEU A 107 3.38 -13.36 -4.42
N ALA A 108 2.23 -13.39 -3.76
CA ALA A 108 1.70 -14.62 -3.13
C ALA A 108 1.38 -15.69 -4.17
N TYR A 109 0.78 -15.31 -5.29
CA TYR A 109 0.53 -16.20 -6.43
C TYR A 109 1.84 -16.75 -7.03
N ASP A 110 2.85 -15.90 -7.24
CA ASP A 110 4.18 -16.34 -7.69
C ASP A 110 4.76 -17.42 -6.77
N ARG A 111 4.68 -17.23 -5.44
CA ARG A 111 5.11 -18.24 -4.47
C ARG A 111 4.29 -19.52 -4.51
N LEU A 112 2.97 -19.40 -4.67
CA LEU A 112 2.10 -20.55 -4.80
C LEU A 112 2.50 -21.45 -5.99
N ILE A 113 2.69 -20.85 -7.16
CA ILE A 113 3.07 -21.61 -8.35
C ILE A 113 4.48 -22.19 -8.22
N ALA A 114 5.44 -21.42 -7.69
CA ALA A 114 6.82 -21.89 -7.51
C ALA A 114 6.93 -23.12 -6.59
N ILE A 115 6.09 -23.21 -5.56
CA ILE A 115 6.17 -24.28 -4.56
C ILE A 115 5.23 -25.45 -4.89
N CYS A 116 3.99 -25.16 -5.31
CA CYS A 116 3.00 -26.20 -5.59
C CYS A 116 3.13 -26.82 -6.99
N PHE A 117 3.67 -26.07 -7.97
CA PHE A 117 3.78 -26.50 -9.36
C PHE A 117 5.18 -26.23 -9.97
N PRO A 118 6.27 -26.70 -9.35
CA PRO A 118 7.63 -26.31 -9.73
C PRO A 118 7.97 -26.63 -11.18
N LEU A 119 7.49 -27.77 -11.70
CA LEU A 119 7.74 -28.17 -13.10
C LEU A 119 7.03 -27.29 -14.13
N ARG A 120 5.97 -26.59 -13.74
CA ARG A 120 5.19 -25.70 -14.63
C ARG A 120 5.49 -24.22 -14.36
N TYR A 121 6.32 -23.89 -13.38
CA TYR A 121 6.59 -22.52 -12.96
C TYR A 121 7.01 -21.63 -14.13
N HIS A 122 8.03 -22.04 -14.89
CA HIS A 122 8.55 -21.27 -16.02
C HIS A 122 7.59 -21.17 -17.22
N ALA A 123 6.60 -22.04 -17.32
CA ALA A 123 5.58 -21.95 -18.34
C ALA A 123 4.46 -20.97 -17.96
N ILE A 124 4.13 -20.85 -16.67
CA ILE A 124 3.03 -20.02 -16.16
C ILE A 124 3.53 -18.62 -15.82
N VAL A 125 4.63 -18.52 -15.04
CA VAL A 125 5.18 -17.28 -14.53
C VAL A 125 6.30 -16.80 -15.45
N THR A 126 5.90 -16.12 -16.52
CA THR A 126 6.80 -15.48 -17.49
C THR A 126 6.87 -13.98 -17.28
N LYS A 127 7.90 -13.31 -17.82
CA LYS A 127 7.98 -11.84 -17.81
C LYS A 127 6.75 -11.22 -18.49
N THR A 128 6.33 -11.78 -19.60
CA THR A 128 5.18 -11.30 -20.37
C THR A 128 3.87 -11.46 -19.57
N SER A 129 3.65 -12.60 -18.92
CA SER A 129 2.46 -12.80 -18.09
C SER A 129 2.44 -11.82 -16.89
N MET A 130 3.61 -11.57 -16.27
CA MET A 130 3.71 -10.63 -15.17
C MET A 130 3.42 -9.18 -15.62
N CYS A 131 3.99 -8.74 -16.74
CA CYS A 131 3.70 -7.42 -17.30
C CYS A 131 2.22 -7.25 -17.64
N LEU A 132 1.59 -8.30 -18.20
CA LEU A 132 0.16 -8.29 -18.52
C LEU A 132 -0.69 -8.17 -17.25
N VAL A 133 -0.38 -8.93 -16.21
CA VAL A 133 -1.08 -8.84 -14.90
C VAL A 133 -0.96 -7.43 -14.35
N ILE A 134 0.23 -6.84 -14.33
CA ILE A 134 0.44 -5.46 -13.87
C ILE A 134 -0.36 -4.47 -14.72
N ALA A 135 -0.36 -4.60 -16.04
CA ALA A 135 -1.15 -3.72 -16.92
C ALA A 135 -2.64 -3.79 -16.63
N VAL A 136 -3.19 -5.00 -16.42
CA VAL A 136 -4.60 -5.19 -16.03
C VAL A 136 -4.89 -4.56 -14.67
N MET A 137 -3.99 -4.72 -13.70
CA MET A 137 -4.11 -4.08 -12.38
C MET A 137 -4.16 -2.55 -12.51
N TRP A 138 -3.32 -1.95 -13.36
CA TRP A 138 -3.32 -0.51 -13.62
C TRP A 138 -4.65 -0.04 -14.24
N ILE A 139 -5.11 -0.69 -15.30
CA ILE A 139 -6.38 -0.35 -15.96
C ILE A 139 -7.54 -0.43 -14.96
N PHE A 140 -7.61 -1.54 -14.21
CA PHE A 140 -8.64 -1.74 -13.19
C PHE A 140 -8.60 -0.63 -12.12
N SER A 141 -7.42 -0.39 -11.54
CA SER A 141 -7.27 0.56 -10.44
C SER A 141 -7.54 2.01 -10.88
N VAL A 142 -7.01 2.44 -12.03
CA VAL A 142 -7.27 3.78 -12.58
C VAL A 142 -8.77 3.97 -12.84
N THR A 143 -9.43 3.00 -13.49
CA THR A 143 -10.86 3.07 -13.78
C THR A 143 -11.68 3.14 -12.49
N PHE A 144 -11.38 2.26 -11.53
CA PHE A 144 -12.08 2.18 -10.25
C PHE A 144 -11.99 3.50 -9.47
N PHE A 145 -10.78 4.04 -9.29
CA PHE A 145 -10.59 5.27 -8.51
C PHE A 145 -11.00 6.53 -9.26
N SER A 146 -11.01 6.54 -10.59
CA SER A 146 -11.63 7.63 -11.38
C SER A 146 -13.14 7.69 -11.12
N VAL A 147 -13.83 6.55 -11.12
CA VAL A 147 -15.25 6.48 -10.75
C VAL A 147 -15.44 6.89 -9.28
N TYR A 148 -14.59 6.41 -8.37
CA TYR A 148 -14.64 6.73 -6.96
C TYR A 148 -14.54 8.23 -6.67
N VAL A 149 -13.58 8.93 -7.29
CA VAL A 149 -13.43 10.38 -7.19
C VAL A 149 -14.60 11.12 -7.84
N SER A 150 -15.14 10.61 -8.95
CA SER A 150 -16.31 11.23 -9.60
C SER A 150 -17.55 11.26 -8.69
N PHE A 151 -17.71 10.28 -7.81
CA PHE A 151 -18.78 10.30 -6.81
C PHE A 151 -18.60 11.40 -5.75
N VAL A 152 -17.37 11.84 -5.48
CA VAL A 152 -17.12 12.97 -4.56
C VAL A 152 -17.60 14.28 -5.18
N ASN A 153 -17.49 14.45 -6.50
CA ASN A 153 -17.97 15.63 -7.21
C ASN A 153 -19.51 15.84 -7.13
N ARG A 154 -20.27 14.80 -6.76
CA ARG A 154 -21.71 14.90 -6.55
C ARG A 154 -22.10 15.46 -5.19
N LEU A 155 -21.13 15.59 -4.29
CA LEU A 155 -21.37 16.02 -2.92
C LEU A 155 -21.39 17.55 -2.83
N SER A 156 -22.30 18.06 -2.02
CA SER A 156 -22.40 19.47 -1.67
C SER A 156 -21.92 19.65 -0.23
N PHE A 157 -20.98 20.56 -0.04
CA PHE A 157 -20.36 20.83 1.25
C PHE A 157 -20.87 22.18 1.78
N CYS A 158 -21.63 22.17 2.88
CA CYS A 158 -22.30 23.36 3.42
C CYS A 158 -22.12 23.56 4.93
N ARG A 159 -21.43 22.68 5.61
CA ARG A 159 -21.24 22.78 7.08
C ARG A 159 -19.92 23.49 7.41
N THR A 160 -18.84 22.77 7.38
CA THR A 160 -17.50 23.29 7.57
C THR A 160 -16.61 22.78 6.45
N ASN A 161 -15.52 23.49 6.17
CA ASN A 161 -14.53 23.03 5.18
C ASN A 161 -13.33 22.38 5.87
N VAL A 162 -13.42 22.08 7.18
CA VAL A 162 -12.33 21.49 7.98
C VAL A 162 -12.39 19.97 7.86
N VAL A 163 -11.32 19.41 7.32
CA VAL A 163 -11.12 17.97 7.19
C VAL A 163 -10.23 17.49 8.35
N ASP A 164 -10.81 16.71 9.26
CA ASP A 164 -10.09 16.11 10.39
C ASP A 164 -9.23 14.93 9.91
N SER A 165 -8.21 15.22 9.13
CA SER A 165 -7.23 14.27 8.61
C SER A 165 -5.92 14.98 8.32
N TYR A 166 -4.88 14.23 8.00
CA TYR A 166 -3.58 14.77 7.57
C TYR A 166 -3.42 14.79 6.04
N TYR A 167 -4.41 14.29 5.31
CA TYR A 167 -4.54 14.35 3.85
C TYR A 167 -6.02 14.40 3.47
N CYS A 168 -6.31 14.51 2.18
CA CYS A 168 -7.68 14.47 1.66
C CYS A 168 -8.30 13.08 1.79
N ASP A 169 -8.70 12.74 3.00
CA ASP A 169 -9.27 11.45 3.36
C ASP A 169 -10.77 11.43 3.11
N ILE A 170 -11.23 10.39 2.46
CA ILE A 170 -12.60 10.27 1.96
C ILE A 170 -13.64 10.17 3.10
N GLY A 171 -13.31 9.46 4.18
CA GLY A 171 -14.22 9.29 5.32
C GLY A 171 -14.58 10.60 6.00
N PRO A 172 -13.62 11.45 6.40
CA PRO A 172 -13.88 12.80 6.87
C PRO A 172 -14.62 13.68 5.87
N ILE A 173 -14.23 13.65 4.58
CA ILE A 173 -14.87 14.47 3.53
C ILE A 173 -16.34 14.12 3.41
N TYR A 174 -16.75 12.86 3.45
CA TYR A 174 -18.15 12.47 3.38
C TYR A 174 -18.98 12.95 4.57
N ARG A 175 -18.38 13.16 5.74
CA ARG A 175 -19.06 13.73 6.90
C ARG A 175 -19.39 15.21 6.75
N LEU A 176 -18.70 15.91 5.84
CA LEU A 176 -18.95 17.32 5.54
C LEU A 176 -20.07 17.51 4.51
N ALA A 177 -20.50 16.44 3.84
CA ALA A 177 -21.56 16.50 2.84
C ALA A 177 -22.91 16.81 3.49
N CYS A 178 -23.71 17.62 2.79
CA CYS A 178 -25.06 18.03 3.20
C CYS A 178 -26.16 17.31 2.44
N ASN A 179 -25.84 16.81 1.27
CA ASN A 179 -26.74 16.01 0.45
C ASN A 179 -26.60 14.52 0.78
N ASP A 180 -27.45 13.70 0.17
CA ASP A 180 -27.43 12.25 0.35
C ASP A 180 -26.10 11.66 -0.18
N ASN A 181 -25.35 11.06 0.73
CA ASN A 181 -24.08 10.39 0.48
C ASN A 181 -24.16 8.85 0.60
N SER A 182 -25.38 8.28 0.64
CA SER A 182 -25.58 6.83 0.85
C SER A 182 -24.86 5.99 -0.18
N ILE A 183 -24.86 6.40 -1.46
CA ILE A 183 -24.14 5.73 -2.55
C ILE A 183 -22.64 5.76 -2.29
N ASN A 184 -22.10 6.88 -1.83
CA ASN A 184 -20.68 7.06 -1.52
C ASN A 184 -20.26 6.14 -0.38
N VAL A 185 -21.07 6.05 0.68
CA VAL A 185 -20.82 5.15 1.81
C VAL A 185 -20.89 3.69 1.38
N LEU A 186 -21.85 3.31 0.53
CA LEU A 186 -21.93 1.97 -0.04
C LEU A 186 -20.67 1.64 -0.84
N PHE A 187 -20.19 2.59 -1.64
CA PHE A 187 -18.99 2.41 -2.46
C PHE A 187 -17.71 2.23 -1.61
N ILE A 188 -17.59 2.95 -0.46
CA ILE A 188 -16.50 2.70 0.51
C ILE A 188 -16.55 1.27 1.04
N LYS A 189 -17.72 0.79 1.45
CA LYS A 189 -17.87 -0.58 1.98
C LYS A 189 -17.54 -1.64 0.93
N LEU A 190 -17.98 -1.43 -0.32
CA LEU A 190 -17.63 -2.30 -1.44
C LEU A 190 -16.13 -2.27 -1.73
N SER A 191 -15.50 -1.08 -1.72
CA SER A 191 -14.06 -0.93 -1.89
C SER A 191 -13.28 -1.68 -0.82
N PHE A 192 -13.68 -1.55 0.44
CA PHE A 192 -13.07 -2.29 1.55
C PHE A 192 -13.15 -3.81 1.32
N GLY A 193 -14.32 -4.32 0.94
CA GLY A 193 -14.51 -5.75 0.66
C GLY A 193 -13.68 -6.23 -0.54
N LEU A 194 -13.75 -5.52 -1.67
CA LEU A 194 -13.14 -5.96 -2.94
C LEU A 194 -11.64 -5.68 -3.01
N LEU A 195 -11.16 -4.55 -2.48
CA LEU A 195 -9.77 -4.13 -2.67
C LEU A 195 -8.86 -4.47 -1.50
N LEU A 196 -9.43 -4.72 -0.32
CA LEU A 196 -8.65 -5.09 0.86
C LEU A 196 -8.96 -6.51 1.32
N CYS A 197 -10.22 -6.84 1.59
CA CYS A 197 -10.57 -8.15 2.16
C CYS A 197 -10.37 -9.29 1.14
N LEU A 198 -10.80 -9.14 -0.10
CA LEU A 198 -10.69 -10.19 -1.11
C LEU A 198 -9.23 -10.55 -1.43
N PRO A 199 -8.32 -9.61 -1.72
CA PRO A 199 -6.90 -9.94 -1.91
C PRO A 199 -6.28 -10.62 -0.69
N LEU A 200 -6.59 -10.18 0.53
CA LEU A 200 -6.10 -10.82 1.74
C LEU A 200 -6.59 -12.26 1.90
N ILE A 201 -7.87 -12.52 1.63
CA ILE A 201 -8.43 -13.89 1.67
C ILE A 201 -7.71 -14.78 0.66
N LEU A 202 -7.48 -14.31 -0.57
CA LEU A 202 -6.76 -15.05 -1.59
C LEU A 202 -5.29 -15.31 -1.20
N ILE A 203 -4.63 -14.34 -0.56
CA ILE A 203 -3.29 -14.51 0.01
C ILE A 203 -3.31 -15.59 1.10
N ILE A 204 -4.24 -15.56 2.04
CA ILE A 204 -4.36 -16.55 3.12
C ILE A 204 -4.58 -17.96 2.53
N ILE A 205 -5.47 -18.09 1.55
CA ILE A 205 -5.73 -19.37 0.86
C ILE A 205 -4.44 -19.87 0.19
N SER A 206 -3.72 -19.01 -0.53
CA SER A 206 -2.47 -19.39 -1.18
C SER A 206 -1.42 -19.90 -0.18
N TYR A 207 -1.30 -19.26 0.99
CA TYR A 207 -0.38 -19.71 2.05
C TYR A 207 -0.84 -20.99 2.73
N ALA A 208 -2.13 -21.22 2.88
CA ALA A 208 -2.65 -22.51 3.35
C ALA A 208 -2.25 -23.64 2.38
N CYS A 209 -2.43 -23.44 1.07
CA CYS A 209 -2.01 -24.40 0.03
C CYS A 209 -0.49 -24.65 0.06
N ILE A 210 0.31 -23.59 0.16
CA ILE A 210 1.77 -23.70 0.26
C ILE A 210 2.18 -24.49 1.51
N SER A 211 1.56 -24.22 2.66
CA SER A 211 1.85 -24.91 3.91
C SER A 211 1.55 -26.42 3.82
N LEU A 212 0.46 -26.78 3.15
CA LEU A 212 0.11 -28.19 2.89
C LEU A 212 1.11 -28.86 1.94
N ALA A 213 1.56 -28.15 0.89
CA ALA A 213 2.57 -28.66 -0.03
C ALA A 213 3.92 -28.88 0.66
N LEU A 214 4.36 -27.94 1.50
CA LEU A 214 5.62 -28.03 2.24
C LEU A 214 5.65 -29.17 3.28
N ARG A 215 4.50 -29.57 3.82
CA ARG A 215 4.44 -30.76 4.69
C ARG A 215 4.77 -32.06 3.97
N LYS A 216 4.54 -32.12 2.65
CA LYS A 216 4.82 -33.29 1.80
C LYS A 216 6.28 -33.34 1.32
N ILE A 217 7.02 -32.25 1.38
CA ILE A 217 8.42 -32.20 0.99
C ILE A 217 9.27 -32.74 2.15
N ALA A 218 10.17 -33.68 1.84
CA ALA A 218 11.09 -34.26 2.80
C ALA A 218 11.95 -33.17 3.49
N HIS A 219 12.35 -33.44 4.73
CA HIS A 219 13.19 -32.50 5.51
C HIS A 219 14.54 -32.31 4.78
N GLY A 220 14.89 -31.03 4.47
CA GLY A 220 16.14 -30.70 3.78
C GLY A 220 16.31 -29.19 3.60
N GLY A 221 17.45 -28.79 3.02
CA GLY A 221 17.82 -27.39 2.80
C GLY A 221 16.81 -26.61 1.95
N ASP A 222 16.19 -27.24 0.96
CA ASP A 222 15.20 -26.62 0.08
C ASP A 222 13.94 -26.18 0.85
N ARG A 223 13.47 -27.00 1.81
CA ARG A 223 12.36 -26.64 2.67
C ARG A 223 12.68 -25.41 3.53
N THR A 224 13.88 -25.36 4.10
CA THR A 224 14.31 -24.22 4.93
C THR A 224 14.38 -22.92 4.11
N LYS A 225 14.91 -22.99 2.89
CA LYS A 225 14.99 -21.85 1.98
C LYS A 225 13.60 -21.35 1.58
N ALA A 226 12.69 -22.28 1.24
CA ALA A 226 11.30 -21.96 0.94
C ALA A 226 10.60 -21.29 2.14
N MET A 227 10.77 -21.83 3.35
CA MET A 227 10.19 -21.24 4.57
C MET A 227 10.71 -19.84 4.86
N LYS A 228 12.02 -19.58 4.68
CA LYS A 228 12.61 -18.24 4.86
C LYS A 228 11.97 -17.20 3.92
N THR A 229 11.78 -17.57 2.65
CA THR A 229 11.15 -16.70 1.66
C THR A 229 9.68 -16.44 1.98
N LEU A 230 8.94 -17.48 2.40
CA LEU A 230 7.55 -17.37 2.82
C LEU A 230 7.38 -16.46 4.03
N THR A 231 8.22 -16.64 5.06
CA THR A 231 8.17 -15.82 6.28
C THR A 231 8.38 -14.34 5.95
N SER A 232 9.30 -14.03 5.02
CA SER A 232 9.54 -12.66 4.58
C SER A 232 8.32 -12.03 3.92
N HIS A 233 7.65 -12.78 3.04
CA HIS A 233 6.44 -12.29 2.38
C HIS A 233 5.25 -12.20 3.35
N LEU A 234 5.09 -13.16 4.26
CA LEU A 234 4.07 -13.08 5.32
C LEU A 234 4.27 -11.85 6.21
N LEU A 235 5.52 -11.50 6.50
CA LEU A 235 5.84 -10.30 7.27
C LEU A 235 5.39 -9.04 6.53
N LEU A 236 5.66 -8.92 5.22
CA LEU A 236 5.20 -7.82 4.39
C LEU A 236 3.67 -7.71 4.37
N VAL A 237 2.99 -8.83 4.16
CA VAL A 237 1.52 -8.91 4.19
C VAL A 237 0.97 -8.47 5.55
N ALA A 238 1.57 -8.95 6.65
CA ALA A 238 1.14 -8.58 7.99
C ALA A 238 1.32 -7.09 8.28
N ILE A 239 2.48 -6.52 7.92
CA ILE A 239 2.78 -5.10 8.11
C ILE A 239 1.82 -4.21 7.31
N PHE A 240 1.43 -4.63 6.11
CA PHE A 240 0.48 -3.90 5.27
C PHE A 240 -0.96 -4.05 5.75
N TYR A 241 -1.44 -5.29 5.91
CA TYR A 241 -2.88 -5.54 6.11
C TYR A 241 -3.36 -5.40 7.55
N LEU A 242 -2.57 -5.79 8.58
CA LEU A 242 -3.05 -5.77 9.95
C LEU A 242 -3.41 -4.38 10.47
N PRO A 243 -2.57 -3.33 10.28
CA PRO A 243 -2.94 -2.00 10.70
C PRO A 243 -4.13 -1.47 9.91
N TYR A 244 -4.19 -1.76 8.60
CA TYR A 244 -5.27 -1.32 7.73
C TYR A 244 -6.62 -1.90 8.12
N LEU A 245 -6.67 -3.19 8.40
CA LEU A 245 -7.88 -3.87 8.88
C LEU A 245 -8.32 -3.33 10.24
N SER A 246 -7.37 -3.16 11.17
CA SER A 246 -7.68 -2.69 12.52
C SER A 246 -8.36 -1.33 12.51
N ILE A 247 -7.85 -0.38 11.71
CA ILE A 247 -8.44 0.95 11.57
C ILE A 247 -9.83 0.90 10.97
N ASN A 248 -10.01 0.13 9.88
CA ASN A 248 -11.30 0.06 9.20
C ASN A 248 -12.35 -0.61 10.08
N ILE A 249 -12.02 -1.71 10.74
CA ILE A 249 -12.93 -2.40 11.66
C ILE A 249 -13.33 -1.47 12.83
N LEU A 250 -12.35 -0.81 13.45
CA LEU A 250 -12.63 0.14 14.53
C LEU A 250 -13.48 1.32 14.05
N SER A 251 -13.26 1.82 12.85
CA SER A 251 -14.05 2.92 12.26
C SER A 251 -15.52 2.53 12.00
N PHE A 252 -15.80 1.24 11.78
CA PHE A 252 -17.16 0.73 11.61
C PHE A 252 -17.86 0.39 12.92
N THR A 253 -17.10 0.10 13.99
CA THR A 253 -17.65 -0.42 15.24
C THR A 253 -17.70 0.61 16.37
N THR A 254 -16.80 1.60 16.34
CA THR A 254 -16.66 2.59 17.43
C THR A 254 -16.42 4.01 16.90
N THR A 255 -16.78 5.01 17.70
CA THR A 255 -16.38 6.40 17.47
C THR A 255 -14.95 6.59 17.98
N MET A 256 -13.98 6.56 17.05
CA MET A 256 -12.58 6.80 17.40
C MET A 256 -12.29 8.28 17.66
N ASN A 257 -11.39 8.55 18.61
CA ASN A 257 -10.81 9.88 18.75
C ASN A 257 -10.08 10.27 17.45
N PRO A 258 -10.37 11.46 16.86
CA PRO A 258 -9.76 11.89 15.60
C PRO A 258 -8.23 11.83 15.61
N ASN A 259 -7.58 12.21 16.69
CA ASN A 259 -6.12 12.20 16.81
C ASN A 259 -5.54 10.78 16.75
N VAL A 260 -6.18 9.81 17.42
CA VAL A 260 -5.76 8.40 17.37
C VAL A 260 -5.90 7.86 15.95
N ARG A 261 -6.99 8.20 15.26
CA ARG A 261 -7.23 7.82 13.86
C ARG A 261 -6.16 8.41 12.94
N ILE A 262 -5.83 9.70 13.08
CA ILE A 262 -4.84 10.39 12.26
C ILE A 262 -3.45 9.75 12.43
N ILE A 263 -3.00 9.53 13.67
CA ILE A 263 -1.71 8.89 13.95
C ILE A 263 -1.67 7.48 13.36
N ASN A 264 -2.70 6.69 13.62
CA ASN A 264 -2.74 5.30 13.17
C ASN A 264 -2.75 5.20 11.63
N ASN A 265 -3.57 6.02 10.96
CA ASN A 265 -3.58 6.10 9.49
C ASN A 265 -2.21 6.50 8.93
N SER A 266 -1.56 7.51 9.53
CA SER A 266 -0.26 7.97 9.04
C SER A 266 0.82 6.90 9.17
N LEU A 267 0.85 6.15 10.27
CA LEU A 267 1.78 5.01 10.44
C LEU A 267 1.47 3.88 9.46
N THR A 268 0.18 3.56 9.27
CA THR A 268 -0.26 2.51 8.35
C THR A 268 0.15 2.78 6.90
N GLN A 269 0.16 4.04 6.48
CA GLN A 269 0.52 4.42 5.11
C GLN A 269 2.01 4.69 4.92
N THR A 270 2.78 4.95 5.98
CA THR A 270 4.19 5.33 5.84
C THR A 270 5.16 4.21 6.22
N ILE A 271 4.81 3.37 7.20
CA ILE A 271 5.72 2.31 7.68
C ILE A 271 5.89 1.17 6.67
N PRO A 272 4.84 0.62 6.01
CA PRO A 272 5.02 -0.44 5.03
C PRO A 272 5.94 -0.03 3.87
N PRO A 273 5.77 1.11 3.18
CA PRO A 273 6.67 1.56 2.13
C PRO A 273 8.14 1.72 2.56
N MET A 274 8.37 2.10 3.83
CA MET A 274 9.72 2.19 4.40
C MET A 274 10.34 0.82 4.65
N LEU A 275 9.56 -0.15 5.14
CA LEU A 275 10.07 -1.46 5.52
C LEU A 275 10.22 -2.43 4.33
N ASN A 276 9.42 -2.27 3.27
CA ASN A 276 9.45 -3.13 2.10
C ASN A 276 10.86 -3.31 1.52
N PRO A 277 11.61 -2.25 1.16
CA PRO A 277 12.96 -2.41 0.61
C PRO A 277 13.94 -3.04 1.61
N ILE A 278 13.80 -2.75 2.90
CA ILE A 278 14.65 -3.32 3.95
C ILE A 278 14.45 -4.85 4.03
N ILE A 279 13.19 -5.29 4.03
CA ILE A 279 12.86 -6.72 4.09
C ILE A 279 13.35 -7.45 2.83
N TYR A 280 13.15 -6.86 1.64
CA TYR A 280 13.64 -7.45 0.39
C TYR A 280 15.17 -7.53 0.35
N THR A 281 15.86 -6.48 0.78
CA THR A 281 17.32 -6.45 0.80
C THR A 281 17.91 -7.48 1.78
N LEU A 282 17.40 -7.51 3.03
CA LEU A 282 17.95 -8.37 4.07
C LEU A 282 17.57 -9.85 3.95
N LYS A 283 16.42 -10.15 3.39
CA LYS A 283 15.86 -11.52 3.37
C LYS A 283 16.04 -12.24 2.03
N THR A 284 16.42 -11.53 0.96
CA THR A 284 16.59 -12.14 -0.37
C THR A 284 18.07 -12.27 -0.70
N GLU A 285 18.59 -13.49 -0.65
CA GLU A 285 19.99 -13.80 -0.93
C GLU A 285 20.45 -13.33 -2.31
N GLU A 286 19.57 -13.43 -3.32
CA GLU A 286 19.82 -12.99 -4.69
C GLU A 286 20.07 -11.47 -4.78
N VAL A 287 19.30 -10.66 -4.02
CA VAL A 287 19.47 -9.21 -3.94
C VAL A 287 20.77 -8.88 -3.19
N MET A 288 20.99 -9.50 -2.03
CA MET A 288 22.22 -9.31 -1.24
C MET A 288 23.48 -9.63 -2.03
N GLN A 289 23.44 -10.68 -2.84
CA GLN A 289 24.57 -11.05 -3.69
C GLN A 289 24.76 -10.08 -4.85
N SER A 290 23.67 -9.53 -5.42
CA SER A 290 23.72 -8.51 -6.47
C SER A 290 24.28 -7.16 -6.00
N ILE A 291 24.23 -6.89 -4.70
CA ILE A 291 24.81 -5.68 -4.09
C ILE A 291 26.32 -5.85 -3.87
N LYS A 292 26.79 -7.09 -3.68
CA LYS A 292 28.22 -7.38 -3.41
C LYS A 292 29.07 -7.48 -4.68
N ASP A 293 28.46 -7.82 -5.81
CA ASP A 293 29.09 -7.89 -7.12
C ASP A 293 29.09 -6.52 -7.79
#